data_05bc0c025b05a244b2ff080959094f2b
#
_entry.id   05bc0c025b05a244b2ff080959094f2b
#
_cell.length_a   1.000
_cell.length_b   1.000
_cell.length_c   1.000
_cell.angle_alpha   90.00
_cell.angle_beta   90.00
_cell.angle_gamma   90.00
#
_symmetry.space_group_name_H-M   'P 1'
#
loop_
_entity.id
_entity.type
_entity.pdbx_description
1 polymer ?
#
loop_
_entity_poly.entity_id
_entity_poly.type
_entity_poly.pdbx_seq_one_letter_code
_entity_poly.pdbx_strand_id
1 'polypeptide(L)'
;MRQLTTDEKFWSDNKAASFHLKKISILEKEINLWKKLDSSKSDYGVLIEFFESGEISLDEVKNELSNFVELVEDVELKTILGEEQDTQNAIMTIHPGAGGTESQDWAEMLYRMYSRWFEIKGFKKSVIDFQPGDEAGIKDITIEISGEYAFGLLKAEVGVHRLVRISPFDSNSRRHTSFASVFVYPSSEEEIEIEIDQNDLRIDTYRASGAGGQHVNKTDSAIRITHIPTGLVVQCQNQRSQHKNKASALKVLKARLYQLEIDKEKEAIKDLEDKKLDIAWGSQIRSYVFHPYNLVKDHRTSHETGNISAVMDGKIDDFIRSFLIHNIGTK
;
A
#
# COMPACT_ATOMS: atom_id res chain seq x y z
N MET A 1 7.35 13.78 -24.78
CA MET A 1 6.06 13.18 -24.38
C MET A 1 4.86 14.05 -24.77
N ARG A 2 4.78 15.34 -24.41
CA ARG A 2 3.64 16.19 -24.85
C ARG A 2 3.44 16.26 -26.39
N GLN A 3 4.49 16.18 -27.18
CA GLN A 3 4.36 16.15 -28.66
C GLN A 3 3.63 14.90 -29.19
N LEU A 4 3.66 13.79 -28.45
CA LEU A 4 2.95 12.56 -28.82
C LEU A 4 1.42 12.72 -28.65
N THR A 5 0.96 13.56 -27.72
CA THR A 5 -0.48 13.78 -27.48
C THR A 5 -1.16 14.62 -28.57
N THR A 6 -0.39 15.23 -29.50
CA THR A 6 -0.92 15.98 -30.63
C THR A 6 -1.16 15.10 -31.89
N ASP A 7 -0.71 13.83 -31.88
CA ASP A 7 -0.94 12.87 -32.97
C ASP A 7 -2.33 12.22 -32.80
N GLU A 8 -3.14 12.22 -33.88
CA GLU A 8 -4.46 11.57 -33.87
C GLU A 8 -4.39 10.07 -33.55
N LYS A 9 -3.28 9.41 -33.95
CA LYS A 9 -3.05 7.98 -33.66
C LYS A 9 -2.81 7.69 -32.19
N PHE A 10 -2.36 8.68 -31.42
CA PHE A 10 -2.17 8.54 -29.97
C PHE A 10 -3.47 8.19 -29.25
N TRP A 11 -4.59 8.72 -29.73
CA TRP A 11 -5.92 8.53 -29.11
C TRP A 11 -6.63 7.26 -29.58
N SER A 12 -6.06 6.53 -30.54
CA SER A 12 -6.66 5.28 -31.03
C SER A 12 -6.58 4.14 -30.03
N ASP A 13 -5.61 4.17 -29.09
CA ASP A 13 -5.46 3.24 -27.99
C ASP A 13 -5.68 3.99 -26.66
N ASN A 14 -6.88 3.89 -26.11
CA ASN A 14 -7.26 4.58 -24.88
C ASN A 14 -6.39 4.18 -23.67
N LYS A 15 -5.93 2.92 -23.59
CA LYS A 15 -5.11 2.43 -22.49
C LYS A 15 -3.70 3.01 -22.54
N ALA A 16 -3.05 2.89 -23.71
CA ALA A 16 -1.72 3.47 -23.94
C ALA A 16 -1.76 4.99 -23.74
N ALA A 17 -2.80 5.68 -24.21
CA ALA A 17 -2.99 7.11 -24.04
C ALA A 17 -3.12 7.46 -22.54
N SER A 18 -3.96 6.74 -21.78
CA SER A 18 -4.14 6.96 -20.34
C SER A 18 -2.83 6.76 -19.56
N PHE A 19 -2.09 5.69 -19.85
CA PHE A 19 -0.78 5.41 -19.23
C PHE A 19 0.22 6.55 -19.52
N HIS A 20 0.31 7.01 -20.77
CA HIS A 20 1.18 8.13 -21.12
C HIS A 20 0.77 9.45 -20.46
N LEU A 21 -0.53 9.74 -20.36
CA LEU A 21 -1.03 10.93 -19.67
C LEU A 21 -0.72 10.90 -18.18
N LYS A 22 -0.88 9.74 -17.53
CA LYS A 22 -0.50 9.53 -16.11
C LYS A 22 1.00 9.80 -15.93
N LYS A 23 1.85 9.28 -16.80
CA LYS A 23 3.30 9.52 -16.78
C LYS A 23 3.68 10.98 -17.00
N ILE A 24 3.00 11.67 -17.94
CA ILE A 24 3.19 13.11 -18.17
C ILE A 24 2.81 13.89 -16.89
N SER A 25 1.67 13.59 -16.28
CA SER A 25 1.21 14.25 -15.05
C SER A 25 2.19 14.10 -13.89
N ILE A 26 2.78 12.90 -13.72
CA ILE A 26 3.81 12.65 -12.70
C ILE A 26 5.05 13.53 -12.96
N LEU A 27 5.59 13.50 -14.18
CA LEU A 27 6.76 14.31 -14.51
C LEU A 27 6.51 15.82 -14.41
N GLU A 28 5.30 16.28 -14.72
CA GLU A 28 4.92 17.69 -14.55
C GLU A 28 4.84 18.10 -13.09
N LYS A 29 4.32 17.23 -12.22
CA LYS A 29 4.34 17.44 -10.77
C LYS A 29 5.77 17.57 -10.24
N GLU A 30 6.67 16.66 -10.65
CA GLU A 30 8.10 16.73 -10.27
C GLU A 30 8.75 18.03 -10.72
N ILE A 31 8.60 18.39 -12.00
CA ILE A 31 9.15 19.64 -12.54
C ILE A 31 8.60 20.87 -11.79
N ASN A 32 7.32 20.88 -11.47
CA ASN A 32 6.70 21.98 -10.74
C ASN A 32 7.20 22.05 -9.28
N LEU A 33 7.47 20.90 -8.66
CA LEU A 33 8.05 20.82 -7.33
C LEU A 33 9.46 21.44 -7.30
N TRP A 34 10.31 21.09 -8.27
CA TRP A 34 11.65 21.69 -8.39
C TRP A 34 11.60 23.19 -8.70
N LYS A 35 10.69 23.65 -9.56
CA LYS A 35 10.49 25.07 -9.81
C LYS A 35 10.04 25.82 -8.58
N LYS A 36 9.13 25.23 -7.77
CA LYS A 36 8.69 25.81 -6.52
C LYS A 36 9.85 25.95 -5.54
N LEU A 37 10.72 24.94 -5.43
CA LEU A 37 11.90 24.99 -4.59
C LEU A 37 12.87 26.10 -5.02
N ASP A 38 13.15 26.22 -6.31
CA ASP A 38 14.05 27.26 -6.86
C ASP A 38 13.49 28.68 -6.66
N SER A 39 12.18 28.85 -6.87
CA SER A 39 11.49 30.13 -6.55
C SER A 39 11.59 30.44 -5.06
N SER A 40 11.24 29.51 -4.19
CA SER A 40 11.27 29.73 -2.74
C SER A 40 12.70 30.02 -2.22
N LYS A 41 13.72 29.38 -2.82
CA LYS A 41 15.12 29.73 -2.54
C LYS A 41 15.45 31.18 -2.92
N SER A 42 14.99 31.64 -4.08
CA SER A 42 15.21 33.00 -4.55
C SER A 42 14.49 34.00 -3.66
N ASP A 43 13.23 33.72 -3.31
CA ASP A 43 12.40 34.57 -2.43
C ASP A 43 13.04 34.68 -1.04
N TYR A 44 13.57 33.60 -0.50
CA TYR A 44 14.29 33.60 0.77
C TYR A 44 15.58 34.45 0.70
N GLY A 45 16.30 34.38 -0.44
CA GLY A 45 17.48 35.26 -0.66
C GLY A 45 17.13 36.76 -0.59
N VAL A 46 16.02 37.17 -1.22
CA VAL A 46 15.51 38.53 -1.17
C VAL A 46 15.10 38.92 0.26
N LEU A 47 14.49 38.04 1.02
CA LEU A 47 14.13 38.26 2.43
C LEU A 47 15.37 38.53 3.31
N ILE A 48 16.47 37.81 3.07
CA ILE A 48 17.73 38.10 3.79
C ILE A 48 18.23 39.51 3.49
N GLU A 49 18.19 39.97 2.23
CA GLU A 49 18.58 41.34 1.85
C GLU A 49 17.71 42.37 2.54
N PHE A 50 16.39 42.19 2.63
CA PHE A 50 15.48 43.06 3.38
C PHE A 50 15.73 43.07 4.89
N PHE A 51 16.12 41.94 5.44
CA PHE A 51 16.52 41.84 6.85
C PHE A 51 17.81 42.63 7.11
N GLU A 52 18.81 42.51 6.24
CA GLU A 52 20.09 43.22 6.34
C GLU A 52 19.89 44.77 6.20
N SER A 53 18.91 45.18 5.39
CA SER A 53 18.53 46.61 5.28
C SER A 53 17.69 47.12 6.45
N GLY A 54 17.23 46.24 7.34
CA GLY A 54 16.42 46.56 8.50
C GLY A 54 14.93 46.78 8.20
N GLU A 55 14.46 46.34 7.03
CA GLU A 55 13.06 46.50 6.59
C GLU A 55 12.11 45.45 7.15
N ILE A 56 12.63 44.27 7.53
CA ILE A 56 11.85 43.16 8.09
C ILE A 56 12.43 42.66 9.40
N SER A 57 11.60 41.98 10.21
CA SER A 57 11.97 41.43 11.50
C SER A 57 12.65 40.06 11.40
N LEU A 58 13.46 39.70 12.40
CA LEU A 58 14.07 38.37 12.50
C LEU A 58 13.03 37.25 12.57
N ASP A 59 11.86 37.50 13.16
CA ASP A 59 10.80 36.50 13.31
C ASP A 59 10.13 36.20 11.97
N GLU A 60 10.00 37.15 11.07
CA GLU A 60 9.53 36.94 9.69
C GLU A 60 10.50 36.06 8.91
N VAL A 61 11.82 36.35 9.02
CA VAL A 61 12.86 35.52 8.39
C VAL A 61 12.83 34.07 8.91
N LYS A 62 12.68 33.88 10.23
CA LYS A 62 12.60 32.56 10.84
C LYS A 62 11.37 31.76 10.39
N ASN A 63 10.23 32.43 10.27
CA ASN A 63 9.00 31.76 9.79
C ASN A 63 9.17 31.28 8.35
N GLU A 64 9.72 32.15 7.48
CA GLU A 64 9.95 31.74 6.07
C GLU A 64 11.04 30.67 5.93
N LEU A 65 12.08 30.72 6.77
CA LEU A 65 13.07 29.65 6.84
C LEU A 65 12.42 28.31 7.19
N SER A 66 11.49 28.29 8.14
CA SER A 66 10.78 27.07 8.51
C SER A 66 9.98 26.51 7.33
N ASN A 67 9.26 27.35 6.60
CA ASN A 67 8.51 26.98 5.39
C ASN A 67 9.45 26.44 4.30
N PHE A 68 10.62 27.08 4.12
CA PHE A 68 11.60 26.64 3.13
C PHE A 68 12.21 25.29 3.51
N VAL A 69 12.54 25.07 4.79
CA VAL A 69 13.05 23.79 5.29
C VAL A 69 12.03 22.67 5.07
N GLU A 70 10.75 22.90 5.41
CA GLU A 70 9.68 21.93 5.17
C GLU A 70 9.57 21.58 3.67
N LEU A 71 9.68 22.58 2.78
CA LEU A 71 9.65 22.34 1.34
C LEU A 71 10.85 21.51 0.86
N VAL A 72 12.06 21.80 1.37
CA VAL A 72 13.28 21.04 1.05
C VAL A 72 13.11 19.59 1.50
N GLU A 73 12.58 19.35 2.70
CA GLU A 73 12.33 18.02 3.25
C GLU A 73 11.32 17.23 2.44
N ASP A 74 10.25 17.86 1.96
CA ASP A 74 9.26 17.23 1.08
C ASP A 74 9.87 16.86 -0.28
N VAL A 75 10.66 17.76 -0.88
CA VAL A 75 11.36 17.47 -2.15
C VAL A 75 12.37 16.33 -1.99
N GLU A 76 13.14 16.33 -0.91
CA GLU A 76 14.09 15.27 -0.60
C GLU A 76 13.39 13.90 -0.50
N LEU A 77 12.32 13.80 0.28
CA LEU A 77 11.53 12.58 0.43
C LEU A 77 10.98 12.08 -0.91
N LYS A 78 10.40 12.97 -1.72
CA LYS A 78 9.85 12.60 -3.04
C LYS A 78 10.93 12.18 -4.03
N THR A 79 12.13 12.72 -3.90
CA THR A 79 13.29 12.32 -4.74
C THR A 79 13.78 10.92 -4.35
N ILE A 80 13.74 10.61 -3.06
CA ILE A 80 14.11 9.30 -2.52
C ILE A 80 13.10 8.20 -2.94
N LEU A 81 11.83 8.56 -2.99
CA LEU A 81 10.71 7.69 -3.36
C LEU A 81 10.57 7.62 -4.89
N GLY A 82 11.59 7.14 -5.57
CA GLY A 82 11.68 7.11 -7.03
C GLY A 82 11.30 5.76 -7.68
N GLU A 83 10.98 4.74 -6.91
CA GLU A 83 10.54 3.45 -7.45
C GLU A 83 9.06 3.52 -7.88
N GLU A 84 8.70 2.83 -8.97
CA GLU A 84 7.33 2.86 -9.51
C GLU A 84 6.28 2.45 -8.47
N GLN A 85 6.62 1.50 -7.62
CA GLN A 85 5.75 1.03 -6.54
C GLN A 85 5.55 2.06 -5.43
N ASP A 86 6.51 2.97 -5.22
CA ASP A 86 6.44 3.97 -4.14
C ASP A 86 5.24 4.90 -4.26
N THR A 87 4.75 5.14 -5.47
CA THR A 87 3.60 6.01 -5.74
C THR A 87 2.25 5.33 -5.50
N GLN A 88 2.25 4.02 -5.26
CA GLN A 88 1.03 3.23 -5.11
C GLN A 88 0.36 3.43 -3.76
N ASN A 89 -0.91 3.07 -3.69
CA ASN A 89 -1.62 2.88 -2.42
C ASN A 89 -0.96 1.74 -1.62
N ALA A 90 -1.25 1.64 -0.35
CA ALA A 90 -0.69 0.62 0.52
C ALA A 90 -1.77 -0.24 1.16
N ILE A 91 -1.49 -1.53 1.34
CA ILE A 91 -2.20 -2.41 2.24
C ILE A 91 -1.29 -2.67 3.43
N MET A 92 -1.74 -2.30 4.63
CA MET A 92 -1.01 -2.53 5.88
C MET A 92 -1.71 -3.59 6.71
N THR A 93 -0.95 -4.56 7.22
CA THR A 93 -1.42 -5.55 8.18
C THR A 93 -0.66 -5.43 9.50
N ILE A 94 -1.36 -5.56 10.61
CA ILE A 94 -0.77 -5.52 11.96
C ILE A 94 -1.20 -6.77 12.70
N HIS A 95 -0.21 -7.59 13.09
CA HIS A 95 -0.41 -8.83 13.83
C HIS A 95 0.25 -8.76 15.20
N PRO A 96 -0.43 -9.15 16.30
CA PRO A 96 0.22 -9.30 17.58
C PRO A 96 1.23 -10.44 17.56
N GLY A 97 2.37 -10.26 18.23
CA GLY A 97 3.30 -11.34 18.48
C GLY A 97 2.81 -12.30 19.57
N ALA A 98 3.62 -13.31 19.88
CA ALA A 98 3.35 -14.20 21.02
C ALA A 98 3.32 -13.41 22.34
N GLY A 99 2.22 -13.44 23.09
CA GLY A 99 2.09 -12.69 24.34
C GLY A 99 0.63 -12.48 24.80
N GLY A 100 -0.34 -13.07 24.11
CA GLY A 100 -1.76 -13.00 24.51
C GLY A 100 -2.30 -11.56 24.50
N THR A 101 -3.12 -11.21 25.51
CA THR A 101 -3.81 -9.90 25.63
C THR A 101 -2.87 -8.70 25.54
N GLU A 102 -1.65 -8.78 26.11
CA GLU A 102 -0.66 -7.69 26.06
C GLU A 102 -0.21 -7.37 24.63
N SER A 103 0.03 -8.38 23.79
CA SER A 103 0.44 -8.19 22.40
C SER A 103 -0.73 -7.71 21.53
N GLN A 104 -1.95 -8.14 21.85
CA GLN A 104 -3.18 -7.69 21.18
C GLN A 104 -3.46 -6.21 21.47
N ASP A 105 -3.27 -5.78 22.71
CA ASP A 105 -3.39 -4.37 23.10
C ASP A 105 -2.28 -3.52 22.42
N TRP A 106 -1.05 -4.05 22.34
CA TRP A 106 0.03 -3.38 21.61
C TRP A 106 -0.28 -3.20 20.12
N ALA A 107 -0.85 -4.20 19.46
CA ALA A 107 -1.28 -4.10 18.07
C ALA A 107 -2.35 -3.00 17.89
N GLU A 108 -3.30 -2.86 18.82
CA GLU A 108 -4.29 -1.79 18.82
C GLU A 108 -3.66 -0.41 19.03
N MET A 109 -2.69 -0.31 19.92
CA MET A 109 -1.94 0.94 20.14
C MET A 109 -1.20 1.38 18.87
N LEU A 110 -0.55 0.46 18.16
CA LEU A 110 0.09 0.74 16.86
C LEU A 110 -0.93 1.17 15.80
N TYR A 111 -2.05 0.45 15.68
CA TYR A 111 -3.13 0.84 14.77
C TYR A 111 -3.62 2.26 15.03
N ARG A 112 -3.80 2.64 16.30
CA ARG A 112 -4.19 4.00 16.68
C ARG A 112 -3.12 5.02 16.32
N MET A 113 -1.84 4.72 16.56
CA MET A 113 -0.70 5.58 16.19
C MET A 113 -0.68 5.84 14.67
N TYR A 114 -0.75 4.77 13.86
CA TYR A 114 -0.78 4.91 12.40
C TYR A 114 -2.04 5.62 11.92
N SER A 115 -3.19 5.36 12.51
CA SER A 115 -4.44 6.04 12.15
C SER A 115 -4.34 7.55 12.32
N ARG A 116 -3.70 8.03 13.39
CA ARG A 116 -3.45 9.46 13.62
C ARG A 116 -2.46 10.02 12.60
N TRP A 117 -1.43 9.26 12.27
CA TRP A 117 -0.48 9.67 11.24
C TRP A 117 -1.15 9.77 9.86
N PHE A 118 -2.05 8.85 9.51
CA PHE A 118 -2.84 8.94 8.26
C PHE A 118 -3.68 10.21 8.22
N GLU A 119 -4.28 10.59 9.33
CA GLU A 119 -5.06 11.83 9.45
C GLU A 119 -4.18 13.08 9.26
N ILE A 120 -3.00 13.10 9.87
CA ILE A 120 -2.01 14.19 9.72
C ILE A 120 -1.57 14.32 8.25
N LYS A 121 -1.33 13.19 7.56
CA LYS A 121 -0.91 13.18 6.14
C LYS A 121 -2.06 13.38 5.16
N GLY A 122 -3.31 13.41 5.62
CA GLY A 122 -4.49 13.50 4.77
C GLY A 122 -4.76 12.22 3.96
N PHE A 123 -4.23 11.07 4.38
CA PHE A 123 -4.49 9.79 3.74
C PHE A 123 -5.89 9.29 4.06
N LYS A 124 -6.51 8.65 3.08
CA LYS A 124 -7.77 7.94 3.29
C LYS A 124 -7.47 6.51 3.73
N LYS A 125 -8.16 6.04 4.77
CA LYS A 125 -8.06 4.66 5.25
C LYS A 125 -9.38 3.93 5.09
N SER A 126 -9.31 2.66 4.67
CA SER A 126 -10.44 1.73 4.62
C SER A 126 -10.04 0.43 5.30
N VAL A 127 -10.79 0.00 6.30
CA VAL A 127 -10.54 -1.28 6.97
C VAL A 127 -11.07 -2.40 6.09
N ILE A 128 -10.18 -3.31 5.65
CA ILE A 128 -10.52 -4.48 4.83
C ILE A 128 -10.95 -5.64 5.73
N ASP A 129 -10.17 -5.93 6.77
CA ASP A 129 -10.46 -6.97 7.75
C ASP A 129 -10.11 -6.50 9.17
N PHE A 130 -10.88 -6.96 10.13
CA PHE A 130 -10.70 -6.60 11.54
C PHE A 130 -11.13 -7.74 12.44
N GLN A 131 -10.19 -8.27 13.21
CA GLN A 131 -10.44 -9.31 14.19
C GLN A 131 -10.14 -8.77 15.60
N PRO A 132 -11.16 -8.52 16.44
CA PRO A 132 -10.97 -8.04 17.79
C PRO A 132 -10.30 -9.11 18.68
N GLY A 133 -9.57 -8.66 19.68
CA GLY A 133 -9.04 -9.52 20.75
C GLY A 133 -10.16 -10.13 21.59
N ASP A 134 -9.85 -11.21 22.30
CA ASP A 134 -10.85 -11.88 23.16
C ASP A 134 -11.21 -11.05 24.39
N GLU A 135 -10.24 -10.37 24.98
CA GLU A 135 -10.40 -9.54 26.20
C GLU A 135 -10.11 -8.07 25.93
N ALA A 136 -9.08 -7.79 25.13
CA ALA A 136 -8.67 -6.43 24.73
C ALA A 136 -7.83 -6.48 23.47
N GLY A 137 -7.71 -5.34 22.78
CA GLY A 137 -6.83 -5.18 21.63
C GLY A 137 -7.35 -5.84 20.36
N ILE A 138 -6.43 -6.14 19.45
CA ILE A 138 -6.69 -6.63 18.09
C ILE A 138 -5.90 -7.90 17.85
N LYS A 139 -6.55 -8.96 17.31
CA LYS A 139 -5.89 -10.20 16.86
C LYS A 139 -5.31 -10.05 15.46
N ASP A 140 -5.97 -9.30 14.62
CA ASP A 140 -5.55 -9.00 13.25
C ASP A 140 -6.26 -7.77 12.72
N ILE A 141 -5.55 -6.95 11.96
CA ILE A 141 -6.16 -5.87 11.20
C ILE A 141 -5.45 -5.69 9.86
N THR A 142 -6.26 -5.60 8.81
CA THR A 142 -5.82 -5.24 7.46
C THR A 142 -6.51 -3.96 7.01
N ILE A 143 -5.71 -2.99 6.57
CA ILE A 143 -6.15 -1.64 6.21
C ILE A 143 -5.61 -1.31 4.84
N GLU A 144 -6.46 -0.76 3.98
CA GLU A 144 -6.05 -0.09 2.76
C GLU A 144 -5.85 1.40 3.02
N ILE A 145 -4.72 1.94 2.57
CA ILE A 145 -4.35 3.34 2.72
C ILE A 145 -4.17 3.94 1.33
N SER A 146 -4.99 4.94 1.01
CA SER A 146 -4.94 5.64 -0.26
C SER A 146 -4.39 7.05 -0.08
N GLY A 147 -3.32 7.35 -0.81
CA GLY A 147 -2.66 8.65 -0.78
C GLY A 147 -1.38 8.67 -1.60
N GLU A 148 -0.88 9.87 -1.86
CA GLU A 148 0.34 10.05 -2.65
C GLU A 148 1.56 9.47 -1.88
N TYR A 149 2.29 8.54 -2.51
CA TYR A 149 3.42 7.82 -1.91
C TYR A 149 3.08 7.01 -0.64
N ALA A 150 1.82 6.55 -0.48
CA ALA A 150 1.42 5.83 0.72
C ALA A 150 2.28 4.59 0.96
N PHE A 151 2.51 3.75 -0.07
CA PHE A 151 3.37 2.59 0.03
C PHE A 151 4.84 2.98 0.27
N GLY A 152 5.36 3.95 -0.49
CA GLY A 152 6.75 4.40 -0.39
C GLY A 152 7.14 4.87 1.01
N LEU A 153 6.24 5.57 1.70
CA LEU A 153 6.45 6.00 3.08
C LEU A 153 6.29 4.85 4.08
N LEU A 154 5.21 4.07 3.93
CA LEU A 154 4.88 3.01 4.89
C LEU A 154 5.80 1.79 4.81
N LYS A 155 6.51 1.54 3.69
CA LYS A 155 7.52 0.48 3.61
C LYS A 155 8.62 0.63 4.67
N ALA A 156 8.84 1.85 5.20
CA ALA A 156 9.75 2.11 6.29
C ALA A 156 9.31 1.51 7.63
N GLU A 157 8.02 1.22 7.79
CA GLU A 157 7.43 0.71 9.04
C GLU A 157 7.33 -0.83 9.09
N VAL A 158 7.76 -1.52 8.01
CA VAL A 158 7.71 -2.98 7.93
C VAL A 158 8.70 -3.62 8.89
N GLY A 159 8.19 -4.45 9.80
CA GLY A 159 8.99 -5.23 10.74
C GLY A 159 8.34 -5.39 12.12
N VAL A 160 9.15 -5.78 13.10
CA VAL A 160 8.70 -6.03 14.47
C VAL A 160 8.87 -4.79 15.34
N HIS A 161 7.79 -4.39 15.99
CA HIS A 161 7.73 -3.29 16.95
C HIS A 161 7.66 -3.84 18.37
N ARG A 162 8.58 -3.43 19.23
CA ARG A 162 8.69 -3.88 20.61
C ARG A 162 8.18 -2.82 21.57
N LEU A 163 7.28 -3.19 22.44
CA LEU A 163 6.80 -2.37 23.57
C LEU A 163 7.41 -2.86 24.88
N VAL A 164 7.85 -1.93 25.73
CA VAL A 164 8.24 -2.19 27.12
C VAL A 164 7.49 -1.21 28.02
N ARG A 165 6.55 -1.73 28.82
CA ARG A 165 5.74 -0.92 29.75
C ARG A 165 5.39 -1.69 31.03
N ILE A 166 4.84 -1.00 32.02
CA ILE A 166 4.11 -1.64 33.12
C ILE A 166 2.78 -2.13 32.56
N SER A 167 2.48 -3.41 32.76
CA SER A 167 1.25 -4.02 32.26
C SER A 167 0.00 -3.46 32.96
N PRO A 168 -1.02 -3.01 32.21
CA PRO A 168 -2.32 -2.68 32.78
C PRO A 168 -3.16 -3.92 33.12
N PHE A 169 -2.77 -5.10 32.62
CA PHE A 169 -3.47 -6.38 32.84
C PHE A 169 -2.86 -7.22 33.96
N ASP A 170 -1.64 -6.87 34.44
CA ASP A 170 -0.99 -7.57 35.57
C ASP A 170 -1.30 -6.89 36.88
N SER A 171 -1.99 -7.59 37.75
CA SER A 171 -2.33 -7.13 39.11
C SER A 171 -1.11 -6.75 39.95
N ASN A 172 0.07 -7.29 39.63
CA ASN A 172 1.34 -6.99 40.34
C ASN A 172 2.10 -5.80 39.71
N SER A 173 1.53 -5.13 38.69
CA SER A 173 2.14 -3.97 38.02
C SER A 173 3.57 -4.22 37.52
N ARG A 174 3.85 -5.44 37.07
CA ARG A 174 5.17 -5.80 36.57
C ARG A 174 5.40 -5.24 35.17
N ARG A 175 6.70 -5.08 34.85
CA ARG A 175 7.12 -4.65 33.52
C ARG A 175 7.04 -5.82 32.56
N HIS A 176 6.31 -5.64 31.46
CA HIS A 176 6.15 -6.60 30.38
C HIS A 176 6.77 -6.08 29.08
N THR A 177 7.14 -7.03 28.23
CA THR A 177 7.61 -6.78 26.87
C THR A 177 6.66 -7.46 25.91
N SER A 178 6.09 -6.68 24.97
CA SER A 178 5.16 -7.15 23.95
C SER A 178 5.70 -6.86 22.56
N PHE A 179 5.35 -7.68 21.60
CA PHE A 179 5.75 -7.56 20.23
C PHE A 179 4.51 -7.51 19.32
N ALA A 180 4.61 -6.74 18.25
CA ALA A 180 3.66 -6.76 17.16
C ALA A 180 4.42 -6.59 15.84
N SER A 181 3.95 -7.24 14.79
CA SER A 181 4.54 -7.14 13.46
C SER A 181 3.67 -6.28 12.56
N VAL A 182 4.31 -5.45 11.74
CA VAL A 182 3.68 -4.61 10.72
C VAL A 182 4.19 -5.04 9.36
N PHE A 183 3.29 -5.30 8.43
CA PHE A 183 3.59 -5.58 7.03
C PHE A 183 2.91 -4.55 6.15
N VAL A 184 3.56 -4.19 5.06
CA VAL A 184 3.01 -3.23 4.10
C VAL A 184 3.26 -3.75 2.70
N TYR A 185 2.21 -3.76 1.89
CA TYR A 185 2.23 -4.20 0.50
C TYR A 185 1.76 -3.07 -0.40
N PRO A 186 2.28 -2.96 -1.63
CA PRO A 186 1.72 -2.04 -2.61
C PRO A 186 0.32 -2.52 -3.04
N SER A 187 -0.62 -1.60 -3.15
CA SER A 187 -1.94 -1.84 -3.70
C SER A 187 -2.03 -1.14 -5.06
N SER A 188 -2.05 -1.91 -6.14
CA SER A 188 -2.31 -1.36 -7.46
C SER A 188 -3.82 -1.18 -7.67
N GLU A 189 -4.23 -0.01 -8.14
CA GLU A 189 -5.61 0.22 -8.61
C GLU A 189 -5.86 -0.42 -9.99
N GLU A 190 -4.90 -1.13 -10.55
CA GLU A 190 -5.07 -1.80 -11.82
C GLU A 190 -6.11 -2.90 -11.65
N GLU A 191 -7.30 -2.67 -12.20
CA GLU A 191 -8.27 -3.73 -12.43
C GLU A 191 -7.57 -4.84 -13.20
N ILE A 192 -7.53 -6.05 -12.65
CA ILE A 192 -7.03 -7.24 -13.36
C ILE A 192 -7.91 -7.44 -14.57
N GLU A 193 -7.51 -6.85 -15.70
CA GLU A 193 -8.26 -6.97 -16.94
C GLU A 193 -7.79 -8.24 -17.65
N ILE A 194 -8.62 -9.28 -17.57
CA ILE A 194 -8.34 -10.54 -18.21
C ILE A 194 -8.70 -10.41 -19.69
N GLU A 195 -7.69 -10.28 -20.53
CA GLU A 195 -7.79 -10.48 -21.96
C GLU A 195 -7.67 -11.98 -22.27
N ILE A 196 -8.69 -12.54 -22.91
CA ILE A 196 -8.69 -13.95 -23.33
C ILE A 196 -8.37 -13.98 -24.81
N ASP A 197 -7.19 -14.49 -25.18
CA ASP A 197 -6.87 -14.75 -26.57
C ASP A 197 -7.71 -15.95 -27.07
N GLN A 198 -8.32 -15.79 -28.25
CA GLN A 198 -9.11 -16.86 -28.85
C GLN A 198 -8.24 -18.07 -29.24
N ASN A 199 -6.96 -17.88 -29.48
CA ASN A 199 -6.01 -18.94 -29.80
C ASN A 199 -5.72 -19.85 -28.59
N ASP A 200 -5.90 -19.33 -27.36
CA ASP A 200 -5.75 -20.08 -26.11
C ASP A 200 -7.00 -20.85 -25.72
N LEU A 201 -8.06 -20.76 -26.53
CA LEU A 201 -9.32 -21.43 -26.26
C LEU A 201 -9.52 -22.64 -27.16
N ARG A 202 -9.71 -23.79 -26.57
CA ARG A 202 -10.28 -24.95 -27.23
C ARG A 202 -11.78 -25.00 -26.95
N ILE A 203 -12.59 -24.93 -28.01
CA ILE A 203 -14.04 -24.91 -27.93
C ILE A 203 -14.59 -26.20 -28.54
N ASP A 204 -15.18 -27.05 -27.69
CA ASP A 204 -15.81 -28.28 -28.08
C ASP A 204 -17.33 -28.17 -27.97
N THR A 205 -18.07 -28.61 -28.98
CA THR A 205 -19.54 -28.71 -28.97
C THR A 205 -19.97 -30.12 -28.71
N TYR A 206 -20.98 -30.31 -27.89
CA TYR A 206 -21.50 -31.62 -27.59
C TYR A 206 -23.01 -31.63 -27.35
N ARG A 207 -23.63 -32.80 -27.31
CA ARG A 207 -25.06 -32.94 -27.04
C ARG A 207 -25.33 -32.82 -25.55
N ALA A 208 -26.26 -31.91 -25.21
CA ALA A 208 -26.67 -31.77 -23.84
C ALA A 208 -27.35 -33.06 -23.35
N SER A 209 -26.91 -33.56 -22.20
CA SER A 209 -27.55 -34.70 -21.50
C SER A 209 -28.40 -34.14 -20.37
N GLY A 210 -29.73 -34.25 -20.45
CA GLY A 210 -30.64 -33.78 -19.39
C GLY A 210 -32.11 -34.14 -19.70
N ALA A 211 -32.96 -34.06 -18.68
CA ALA A 211 -34.39 -34.24 -18.79
C ALA A 211 -35.04 -33.12 -19.63
N GLY A 212 -35.12 -33.31 -20.95
CA GLY A 212 -35.75 -32.37 -21.90
C GLY A 212 -36.24 -33.12 -23.11
N GLY A 213 -37.39 -32.68 -23.69
CA GLY A 213 -38.08 -33.32 -24.78
C GLY A 213 -37.24 -33.54 -26.04
N GLN A 214 -37.79 -34.20 -27.08
CA GLN A 214 -37.12 -34.69 -28.32
C GLN A 214 -36.21 -33.64 -29.03
N HIS A 215 -36.32 -32.37 -28.75
CA HIS A 215 -35.52 -31.33 -29.36
C HIS A 215 -34.15 -31.14 -28.70
N VAL A 216 -33.98 -31.45 -27.40
CA VAL A 216 -32.73 -31.32 -26.65
C VAL A 216 -31.72 -32.39 -27.06
N ASN A 217 -32.19 -33.54 -27.49
CA ASN A 217 -31.36 -34.71 -27.84
C ASN A 217 -30.91 -34.71 -29.32
N LYS A 218 -31.31 -33.74 -30.16
CA LYS A 218 -30.96 -33.70 -31.60
C LYS A 218 -30.00 -32.61 -32.00
N THR A 219 -29.76 -31.60 -31.18
CA THR A 219 -28.87 -30.48 -31.53
C THR A 219 -27.68 -30.40 -30.57
N ASP A 220 -26.48 -30.24 -31.13
CA ASP A 220 -25.22 -30.04 -30.37
C ASP A 220 -25.15 -28.59 -29.87
N SER A 221 -26.02 -28.25 -28.92
CA SER A 221 -26.13 -26.88 -28.36
C SER A 221 -25.26 -26.64 -27.12
N ALA A 222 -24.76 -27.70 -26.47
CA ALA A 222 -23.89 -27.58 -25.33
C ALA A 222 -22.45 -27.23 -25.76
N ILE A 223 -21.80 -26.36 -25.00
CA ILE A 223 -20.44 -25.91 -25.25
C ILE A 223 -19.55 -26.21 -24.06
N ARG A 224 -18.34 -26.70 -24.35
CA ARG A 224 -17.22 -26.81 -23.42
C ARG A 224 -16.11 -25.93 -23.92
N ILE A 225 -15.63 -25.02 -23.09
CA ILE A 225 -14.46 -24.19 -23.37
C ILE A 225 -13.35 -24.60 -22.42
N THR A 226 -12.20 -24.94 -22.98
CA THR A 226 -10.97 -25.24 -22.22
C THR A 226 -9.97 -24.13 -22.52
N HIS A 227 -9.51 -23.45 -21.46
CA HIS A 227 -8.40 -22.50 -21.56
C HIS A 227 -7.09 -23.28 -21.45
N ILE A 228 -6.36 -23.36 -22.57
CA ILE A 228 -5.18 -24.23 -22.72
C ILE A 228 -4.07 -23.90 -21.69
N PRO A 229 -3.70 -22.61 -21.46
CA PRO A 229 -2.60 -22.29 -20.56
C PRO A 229 -2.87 -22.65 -19.09
N THR A 230 -4.12 -22.49 -18.62
CA THR A 230 -4.47 -22.73 -17.21
C THR A 230 -5.15 -24.07 -16.97
N GLY A 231 -5.55 -24.78 -18.03
CA GLY A 231 -6.31 -26.03 -17.94
C GLY A 231 -7.75 -25.88 -17.42
N LEU A 232 -8.23 -24.63 -17.22
CA LEU A 232 -9.60 -24.38 -16.75
C LEU A 232 -10.63 -24.82 -17.80
N VAL A 233 -11.61 -25.57 -17.35
CA VAL A 233 -12.71 -26.06 -18.19
C VAL A 233 -14.04 -25.48 -17.71
N VAL A 234 -14.80 -24.89 -18.63
CA VAL A 234 -16.15 -24.39 -18.40
C VAL A 234 -17.13 -25.04 -19.36
N GLN A 235 -18.27 -25.46 -18.84
CA GLN A 235 -19.34 -26.05 -19.63
C GLN A 235 -20.62 -25.25 -19.48
N CYS A 236 -21.34 -25.02 -20.58
CA CYS A 236 -22.63 -24.35 -20.57
C CYS A 236 -23.62 -25.05 -21.51
N GLN A 237 -24.78 -25.45 -20.98
CA GLN A 237 -25.85 -26.13 -21.72
C GLN A 237 -27.27 -25.59 -21.45
N ASN A 238 -27.35 -24.43 -20.74
CA ASN A 238 -28.64 -23.93 -20.22
C ASN A 238 -29.55 -23.32 -21.28
N GLN A 239 -29.00 -22.94 -22.44
CA GLN A 239 -29.75 -22.28 -23.51
C GLN A 239 -29.87 -23.20 -24.75
N ARG A 240 -30.99 -23.04 -25.48
CA ARG A 240 -31.18 -23.75 -26.77
C ARG A 240 -30.26 -23.25 -27.88
N SER A 241 -29.69 -22.06 -27.74
CA SER A 241 -28.80 -21.43 -28.71
C SER A 241 -27.33 -21.67 -28.35
N GLN A 242 -26.58 -22.28 -29.24
CA GLN A 242 -25.14 -22.50 -29.15
C GLN A 242 -24.37 -21.19 -28.92
N HIS A 243 -24.73 -20.10 -29.61
CA HIS A 243 -24.10 -18.80 -29.46
C HIS A 243 -24.32 -18.22 -28.07
N LYS A 244 -25.52 -18.36 -27.50
CA LYS A 244 -25.79 -17.91 -26.13
C LYS A 244 -25.03 -18.71 -25.09
N ASN A 245 -24.92 -20.04 -25.29
CA ASN A 245 -24.10 -20.90 -24.42
C ASN A 245 -22.62 -20.54 -24.51
N LYS A 246 -22.10 -20.22 -25.72
CA LYS A 246 -20.71 -19.75 -25.90
C LYS A 246 -20.46 -18.45 -25.15
N ALA A 247 -21.33 -17.46 -25.29
CA ALA A 247 -21.20 -16.19 -24.59
C ALA A 247 -21.24 -16.33 -23.05
N SER A 248 -22.16 -17.18 -22.55
CA SER A 248 -22.26 -17.49 -21.14
C SER A 248 -21.03 -18.24 -20.61
N ALA A 249 -20.51 -19.23 -21.37
CA ALA A 249 -19.33 -19.96 -21.00
C ALA A 249 -18.07 -19.08 -20.95
N LEU A 250 -17.92 -18.14 -21.91
CA LEU A 250 -16.82 -17.15 -21.90
C LEU A 250 -16.91 -16.22 -20.69
N LYS A 251 -18.12 -15.77 -20.33
CA LYS A 251 -18.32 -14.94 -19.13
C LYS A 251 -17.92 -15.67 -17.85
N VAL A 252 -18.28 -16.95 -17.72
CA VAL A 252 -17.89 -17.78 -16.57
C VAL A 252 -16.40 -18.06 -16.57
N LEU A 253 -15.81 -18.30 -17.75
CA LEU A 253 -14.36 -18.50 -17.87
C LEU A 253 -13.59 -17.25 -17.42
N LYS A 254 -14.01 -16.07 -17.88
CA LYS A 254 -13.41 -14.79 -17.46
C LYS A 254 -13.46 -14.61 -15.95
N ALA A 255 -14.60 -14.90 -15.32
CA ALA A 255 -14.74 -14.83 -13.86
C ALA A 255 -13.83 -15.84 -13.11
N ARG A 256 -13.67 -17.06 -13.65
CA ARG A 256 -12.77 -18.06 -13.05
C ARG A 256 -11.30 -17.72 -13.22
N LEU A 257 -10.90 -17.18 -14.36
CA LEU A 257 -9.53 -16.69 -14.58
C LEU A 257 -9.21 -15.51 -13.66
N TYR A 258 -10.15 -14.59 -13.48
CA TYR A 258 -10.03 -13.49 -12.55
C TYR A 258 -9.82 -13.98 -11.11
N GLN A 259 -10.63 -14.96 -10.66
CA GLN A 259 -10.46 -15.54 -9.34
C GLN A 259 -9.10 -16.26 -9.18
N LEU A 260 -8.66 -16.97 -10.20
CA LEU A 260 -7.36 -17.65 -10.16
C LEU A 260 -6.19 -16.65 -10.06
N GLU A 261 -6.28 -15.50 -10.72
CA GLU A 261 -5.24 -14.48 -10.64
C GLU A 261 -5.22 -13.80 -9.25
N ILE A 262 -6.39 -13.49 -8.69
CA ILE A 262 -6.50 -13.03 -7.30
C ILE A 262 -5.91 -14.06 -6.31
N ASP A 263 -6.19 -15.35 -6.51
CA ASP A 263 -5.69 -16.39 -5.61
C ASP A 263 -4.17 -16.54 -5.71
N LYS A 264 -3.58 -16.39 -6.90
CA LYS A 264 -2.13 -16.35 -7.09
C LYS A 264 -1.49 -15.13 -6.41
N GLU A 265 -2.10 -13.93 -6.55
CA GLU A 265 -1.61 -12.74 -5.86
C GLU A 265 -1.65 -12.93 -4.34
N LYS A 266 -2.74 -13.48 -3.80
CA LYS A 266 -2.85 -13.80 -2.37
C LYS A 266 -1.81 -14.83 -1.93
N GLU A 267 -1.56 -15.85 -2.73
CA GLU A 267 -0.57 -16.89 -2.44
C GLU A 267 0.86 -16.31 -2.47
N ALA A 268 1.18 -15.43 -3.43
CA ALA A 268 2.43 -14.70 -3.50
C ALA A 268 2.64 -13.77 -2.29
N ILE A 269 1.59 -13.07 -1.85
CA ILE A 269 1.61 -12.24 -0.64
C ILE A 269 1.84 -13.13 0.58
N LYS A 270 1.12 -14.24 0.71
CA LYS A 270 1.27 -15.19 1.81
C LYS A 270 2.67 -15.81 1.88
N ASP A 271 3.25 -16.19 0.75
CA ASP A 271 4.64 -16.69 0.68
C ASP A 271 5.66 -15.62 1.12
N LEU A 272 5.39 -14.34 0.83
CA LEU A 272 6.20 -13.22 1.31
C LEU A 272 6.02 -12.99 2.82
N GLU A 273 4.81 -13.18 3.34
CA GLU A 273 4.51 -13.12 4.78
C GLU A 273 5.19 -14.27 5.54
N ASP A 274 5.07 -15.50 5.07
CA ASP A 274 5.66 -16.69 5.70
C ASP A 274 7.20 -16.61 5.73
N LYS A 275 7.84 -16.15 4.66
CA LYS A 275 9.29 -15.91 4.62
C LYS A 275 9.74 -14.78 5.55
N LYS A 276 8.91 -13.76 5.76
CA LYS A 276 9.22 -12.63 6.65
C LYS A 276 8.92 -12.93 8.12
N LEU A 277 7.98 -13.84 8.44
CA LEU A 277 7.73 -14.29 9.81
C LEU A 277 8.99 -14.93 10.42
N ASP A 278 9.73 -15.73 9.67
CA ASP A 278 11.01 -16.32 10.11
C ASP A 278 12.10 -15.25 10.32
N ILE A 279 12.09 -14.17 9.55
CA ILE A 279 13.01 -13.04 9.68
C ILE A 279 12.60 -12.10 10.84
N ALA A 280 11.29 -11.97 11.10
CA ALA A 280 10.72 -11.01 12.06
C ALA A 280 11.07 -11.33 13.52
N TRP A 281 11.21 -12.59 13.91
CA TRP A 281 11.59 -12.98 15.27
C TRP A 281 13.03 -12.61 15.63
N GLY A 282 13.88 -12.33 14.65
CA GLY A 282 15.29 -11.94 14.83
C GLY A 282 15.58 -10.44 14.73
N SER A 283 14.72 -9.62 14.09
CA SER A 283 15.05 -8.21 13.80
C SER A 283 13.92 -7.25 14.19
N GLN A 284 14.02 -6.74 15.44
CA GLN A 284 13.21 -5.64 15.91
C GLN A 284 13.63 -4.36 15.17
N ILE A 285 12.70 -3.71 14.49
CA ILE A 285 12.99 -2.44 13.81
C ILE A 285 12.95 -1.27 14.79
N ARG A 286 11.98 -1.27 15.76
CA ARG A 286 11.80 -0.16 16.68
C ARG A 286 11.35 -0.63 18.06
N SER A 287 11.91 0.00 19.10
CA SER A 287 11.54 -0.24 20.50
C SER A 287 10.88 0.99 21.09
N TYR A 288 9.79 0.77 21.80
CA TYR A 288 9.01 1.78 22.52
C TYR A 288 9.09 1.45 24.03
N VAL A 289 9.85 2.23 24.77
CA VAL A 289 10.09 2.02 26.20
C VAL A 289 9.35 3.09 27.00
N PHE A 290 8.29 2.70 27.74
CA PHE A 290 7.50 3.58 28.57
C PHE A 290 7.95 3.57 30.04
N HIS A 291 8.74 2.57 30.44
CA HIS A 291 9.24 2.42 31.78
C HIS A 291 10.54 1.61 31.80
N PRO A 292 11.59 2.01 32.58
CA PRO A 292 11.64 3.08 33.61
C PRO A 292 11.91 4.49 33.05
N TYR A 293 12.19 4.62 31.76
CA TYR A 293 12.42 5.90 31.08
C TYR A 293 11.61 5.92 29.77
N ASN A 294 11.38 7.11 29.25
CA ASN A 294 10.67 7.28 28.00
C ASN A 294 11.67 7.30 26.83
N LEU A 295 11.53 6.37 25.90
CA LEU A 295 12.39 6.29 24.71
C LEU A 295 11.67 5.53 23.59
N VAL A 296 11.68 6.12 22.38
CA VAL A 296 11.42 5.38 21.14
C VAL A 296 12.70 5.39 20.33
N LYS A 297 13.18 4.20 19.92
CA LYS A 297 14.43 4.03 19.18
C LYS A 297 14.24 3.09 17.99
N ASP A 298 14.62 3.56 16.82
CA ASP A 298 14.75 2.72 15.62
C ASP A 298 16.16 2.12 15.58
N HIS A 299 16.24 0.81 15.52
CA HIS A 299 17.49 0.07 15.56
C HIS A 299 18.25 0.08 14.23
N ARG A 300 17.57 0.37 13.13
CA ARG A 300 18.14 0.40 11.77
C ARG A 300 18.92 1.69 11.53
N THR A 301 18.38 2.81 12.03
CA THR A 301 18.93 4.15 11.78
C THR A 301 19.59 4.76 13.01
N SER A 302 19.38 4.16 14.19
CA SER A 302 19.75 4.71 15.50
C SER A 302 19.03 6.02 15.85
N HIS A 303 18.03 6.44 15.08
CA HIS A 303 17.22 7.59 15.42
C HIS A 303 16.41 7.31 16.68
N GLU A 304 16.39 8.26 17.62
CA GLU A 304 15.69 8.09 18.90
C GLU A 304 15.08 9.39 19.42
N THR A 305 13.97 9.27 20.15
CA THR A 305 13.30 10.38 20.83
C THR A 305 12.73 9.99 22.17
N GLY A 306 12.81 10.89 23.15
CA GLY A 306 12.17 10.71 24.45
C GLY A 306 10.68 11.08 24.48
N ASN A 307 10.15 11.69 23.42
CA ASN A 307 8.75 12.13 23.37
C ASN A 307 7.82 11.04 22.83
N ILE A 308 7.61 10.00 23.64
CA ILE A 308 6.75 8.86 23.28
C ILE A 308 5.33 9.33 22.96
N SER A 309 4.77 10.28 23.72
CA SER A 309 3.41 10.75 23.52
C SER A 309 3.22 11.31 22.12
N ALA A 310 4.17 12.12 21.63
CA ALA A 310 4.11 12.66 20.29
C ALA A 310 4.16 11.55 19.22
N VAL A 311 5.01 10.52 19.42
CA VAL A 311 5.09 9.36 18.52
C VAL A 311 3.76 8.60 18.49
N MET A 312 3.18 8.30 19.66
CA MET A 312 1.88 7.61 19.76
C MET A 312 0.72 8.46 19.24
N ASP A 313 0.90 9.77 19.14
CA ASP A 313 -0.03 10.71 18.51
C ASP A 313 0.20 10.89 17.00
N GLY A 314 1.06 10.05 16.41
CA GLY A 314 1.27 9.97 14.97
C GLY A 314 2.46 10.77 14.43
N LYS A 315 3.33 11.36 15.28
CA LYS A 315 4.55 12.03 14.80
C LYS A 315 5.66 11.00 14.58
N ILE A 316 5.59 10.29 13.45
CA ILE A 316 6.57 9.24 13.08
C ILE A 316 7.41 9.62 11.84
N ASP A 317 7.22 10.82 11.29
CA ASP A 317 7.89 11.26 10.06
C ASP A 317 9.41 11.21 10.15
N ASP A 318 10.00 11.60 11.30
CA ASP A 318 11.46 11.58 11.50
C ASP A 318 12.03 10.17 11.41
N PHE A 319 11.30 9.16 11.90
CA PHE A 319 11.69 7.75 11.79
C PHE A 319 11.61 7.25 10.34
N ILE A 320 10.53 7.58 9.64
CA ILE A 320 10.32 7.22 8.23
C ILE A 320 11.43 7.86 7.39
N ARG A 321 11.66 9.17 7.54
CA ARG A 321 12.68 9.91 6.81
C ARG A 321 14.08 9.35 7.07
N SER A 322 14.44 9.14 8.35
CA SER A 322 15.74 8.60 8.72
C SER A 322 16.01 7.23 8.08
N PHE A 323 14.98 6.36 8.01
CA PHE A 323 15.09 5.06 7.35
C PHE A 323 15.25 5.19 5.83
N LEU A 324 14.46 6.03 5.19
CA LEU A 324 14.52 6.23 3.73
C LEU A 324 15.87 6.78 3.30
N ILE A 325 16.42 7.77 4.02
CA ILE A 325 17.77 8.32 3.76
C ILE A 325 18.85 7.27 3.99
N HIS A 326 18.77 6.51 5.09
CA HIS A 326 19.75 5.47 5.40
C HIS A 326 19.83 4.39 4.30
N ASN A 327 18.69 4.05 3.74
CA ASN A 327 18.57 2.99 2.72
C ASN A 327 19.18 3.39 1.36
N ILE A 328 19.30 4.67 1.04
CA ILE A 328 19.99 5.16 -0.16
C ILE A 328 21.51 4.98 -0.03
N GLY A 329 22.06 5.26 1.15
CA GLY A 329 23.50 5.15 1.39
C GLY A 329 24.05 3.71 1.40
N THR A 330 23.17 2.72 1.37
CA THR A 330 23.49 1.28 1.39
C THR A 330 23.30 0.58 0.03
N LYS A 331 22.73 1.27 -0.97
CA LYS A 331 22.69 0.83 -2.38
C LYS A 331 23.90 1.41 -3.11
#